data_c5fcb82ae3edde4a7d0f7f1b28a25250
#
_entry.id   c5fcb82ae3edde4a7d0f7f1b28a25250
#
_cell.length_a   1.000
_cell.length_b   1.000
_cell.length_c   1.000
_cell.angle_alpha   90.00
_cell.angle_beta   90.00
_cell.angle_gamma   90.00
#
_symmetry.space_group_name_H-M   'P 1'
#
loop_
_entity.id
_entity.type
_entity.pdbx_description
1 polymer ?
#
loop_
_entity_poly.entity_id
_entity_poly.type
_entity_poly.pdbx_seq_one_letter_code
_entity_poly.pdbx_strand_id
1 'polypeptide(L)'
;LTACDSVIIVIDAAKGVETQTRKLMQVCRMRKTPVIVFINKLDRPANDPFDILDDVEKELQIRVNPLSWPIGSGDTFKGIYNLHRQNLCLYSPSIQNIPEGIEITDTRSDELDHHIGERAAGKLREDLELIQGVYPSLDRQEYLDAHVAPVFFGSALNNFGIRELLDCFIEIAPAPLARETEERPVRPEEEKFTGFVFKIHANMDPNHRSCIAFVKVCSG
;
A
#
# COMPACT_ATOMS: atom_id res chain seq x y z
N LEU A 1 15.98 -0.02 4.17
CA LEU A 1 15.53 0.86 3.07
C LEU A 1 16.58 1.04 1.96
N THR A 2 17.89 0.84 2.22
CA THR A 2 18.95 0.99 1.18
C THR A 2 18.82 -0.02 0.04
N ALA A 3 18.23 -1.17 0.29
CA ALA A 3 18.09 -2.24 -0.70
C ALA A 3 16.73 -2.23 -1.43
N CYS A 4 15.82 -1.30 -1.09
CA CYS A 4 14.48 -1.26 -1.65
C CYS A 4 14.37 -0.14 -2.69
N ASP A 5 13.59 -0.40 -3.74
CA ASP A 5 13.27 0.57 -4.78
C ASP A 5 11.85 1.12 -4.64
N SER A 6 11.02 0.52 -3.77
CA SER A 6 9.71 0.99 -3.32
C SER A 6 9.42 0.49 -1.91
N VAL A 7 8.51 1.13 -1.18
CA VAL A 7 8.18 0.82 0.22
C VAL A 7 6.68 0.77 0.42
N ILE A 8 6.20 -0.23 1.15
CA ILE A 8 4.83 -0.27 1.66
C ILE A 8 4.86 0.16 3.14
N ILE A 9 4.15 1.23 3.47
CA ILE A 9 3.94 1.69 4.84
C ILE A 9 2.60 1.16 5.34
N VAL A 10 2.63 0.44 6.46
CA VAL A 10 1.43 -0.11 7.08
C VAL A 10 1.04 0.76 8.27
N ILE A 11 -0.20 1.25 8.28
CA ILE A 11 -0.77 2.13 9.30
C ILE A 11 -1.95 1.43 9.96
N ASP A 12 -2.02 1.50 11.27
CA ASP A 12 -3.17 1.00 12.05
C ASP A 12 -4.34 1.99 11.92
N ALA A 13 -5.50 1.52 11.46
CA ALA A 13 -6.66 2.35 11.18
C ALA A 13 -7.23 3.07 12.43
N ALA A 14 -6.95 2.55 13.63
CA ALA A 14 -7.39 3.17 14.89
C ALA A 14 -6.34 4.11 15.50
N LYS A 15 -5.04 3.86 15.23
CA LYS A 15 -3.94 4.62 15.84
C LYS A 15 -3.42 5.76 14.96
N GLY A 16 -3.61 5.67 13.64
CA GLY A 16 -3.04 6.61 12.69
C GLY A 16 -1.52 6.48 12.57
N VAL A 17 -0.86 7.58 12.24
CA VAL A 17 0.58 7.62 11.98
C VAL A 17 1.40 7.67 13.27
N GLU A 18 2.17 6.62 13.53
CA GLU A 18 3.03 6.51 14.71
C GLU A 18 4.42 7.12 14.49
N THR A 19 5.13 7.42 15.59
CA THR A 19 6.45 8.08 15.56
C THR A 19 7.49 7.35 14.70
N GLN A 20 7.49 6.01 14.71
CA GLN A 20 8.43 5.23 13.90
C GLN A 20 8.12 5.36 12.40
N THR A 21 6.84 5.41 12.03
CA THR A 21 6.39 5.61 10.66
C THR A 21 6.90 6.95 10.11
N ARG A 22 6.80 8.03 10.91
CA ARG A 22 7.35 9.36 10.55
C ARG A 22 8.85 9.32 10.27
N LYS A 23 9.62 8.66 11.14
CA LYS A 23 11.09 8.51 10.95
C LYS A 23 11.43 7.73 9.69
N LEU A 24 10.72 6.65 9.41
CA LEU A 24 10.94 5.86 8.20
C LEU A 24 10.58 6.64 6.95
N MET A 25 9.49 7.43 6.99
CA MET A 25 9.08 8.29 5.88
C MET A 25 10.11 9.37 5.58
N GLN A 26 10.76 9.95 6.59
CA GLN A 26 11.88 10.88 6.38
C GLN A 26 13.00 10.24 5.54
N VAL A 27 13.34 8.99 5.82
CA VAL A 27 14.35 8.25 5.04
C VAL A 27 13.87 7.99 3.61
N CYS A 28 12.61 7.60 3.43
CA CYS A 28 12.03 7.43 2.09
C CYS A 28 12.12 8.72 1.27
N ARG A 29 11.76 9.85 1.88
CA ARG A 29 11.82 11.17 1.24
C ARG A 29 13.24 11.58 0.86
N MET A 30 14.22 11.42 1.76
CA MET A 30 15.63 11.72 1.49
C MET A 30 16.16 10.94 0.27
N ARG A 31 15.61 9.75 0.03
CA ARG A 31 16.03 8.85 -1.05
C ARG A 31 15.11 8.92 -2.28
N LYS A 32 14.06 9.72 -2.22
CA LYS A 32 12.99 9.77 -3.24
C LYS A 32 12.44 8.36 -3.54
N THR A 33 12.28 7.54 -2.50
CA THR A 33 11.76 6.18 -2.64
C THR A 33 10.23 6.25 -2.69
N PRO A 34 9.58 5.74 -3.74
CA PRO A 34 8.13 5.67 -3.83
C PRO A 34 7.51 4.89 -2.69
N VAL A 35 6.36 5.36 -2.20
CA VAL A 35 5.67 4.79 -1.04
C VAL A 35 4.24 4.45 -1.41
N ILE A 36 3.78 3.27 -1.01
CA ILE A 36 2.36 2.88 -0.97
C ILE A 36 1.95 2.78 0.50
N VAL A 37 0.77 3.24 0.83
CA VAL A 37 0.21 3.16 2.18
C VAL A 37 -0.86 2.08 2.26
N PHE A 38 -0.80 1.24 3.28
CA PHE A 38 -1.83 0.25 3.60
C PHE A 38 -2.43 0.55 4.98
N ILE A 39 -3.69 0.93 4.99
CA ILE A 39 -4.47 1.16 6.21
C ILE A 39 -5.02 -0.17 6.68
N ASN A 40 -4.47 -0.66 7.79
CA ASN A 40 -4.66 -2.03 8.29
C ASN A 40 -5.61 -2.08 9.49
N LYS A 41 -6.18 -3.24 9.74
CA LYS A 41 -7.03 -3.58 10.88
C LYS A 41 -8.46 -3.03 10.81
N LEU A 42 -9.03 -2.94 9.62
CA LEU A 42 -10.44 -2.55 9.46
C LEU A 42 -11.44 -3.56 10.04
N ASP A 43 -10.99 -4.77 10.37
CA ASP A 43 -11.73 -5.77 11.16
C ASP A 43 -11.99 -5.32 12.61
N ARG A 44 -11.46 -4.17 13.02
CA ARG A 44 -11.65 -3.54 14.32
C ARG A 44 -12.23 -2.14 14.17
N PRO A 45 -12.82 -1.57 15.23
CA PRO A 45 -13.23 -0.17 15.22
C PRO A 45 -12.09 0.74 14.78
N ALA A 46 -12.34 1.58 13.80
CA ALA A 46 -11.37 2.47 13.17
C ALA A 46 -11.86 3.91 13.14
N ASN A 47 -10.94 4.85 12.93
CA ASN A 47 -11.27 6.24 12.66
C ASN A 47 -11.98 6.39 11.31
N ASP A 48 -12.56 7.56 11.06
CA ASP A 48 -13.14 7.87 9.74
C ASP A 48 -12.06 7.79 8.66
N PRO A 49 -12.31 7.18 7.50
CA PRO A 49 -11.32 7.05 6.44
C PRO A 49 -10.77 8.37 5.93
N PHE A 50 -11.56 9.44 5.85
CA PHE A 50 -11.07 10.76 5.45
C PHE A 50 -10.14 11.34 6.51
N ASP A 51 -10.48 11.21 7.80
CA ASP A 51 -9.60 11.65 8.90
C ASP A 51 -8.25 10.91 8.87
N ILE A 52 -8.26 9.61 8.53
CA ILE A 52 -7.04 8.82 8.38
C ILE A 52 -6.20 9.34 7.21
N LEU A 53 -6.81 9.65 6.07
CA LEU A 53 -6.09 10.21 4.92
C LEU A 53 -5.48 11.56 5.23
N ASP A 54 -6.21 12.44 5.90
CA ASP A 54 -5.73 13.74 6.35
C ASP A 54 -4.54 13.61 7.33
N ASP A 55 -4.63 12.68 8.29
CA ASP A 55 -3.52 12.37 9.22
C ASP A 55 -2.28 11.88 8.46
N VAL A 56 -2.46 10.98 7.47
CA VAL A 56 -1.38 10.48 6.64
C VAL A 56 -0.71 11.60 5.85
N GLU A 57 -1.47 12.46 5.18
CA GLU A 57 -0.93 13.59 4.41
C GLU A 57 -0.16 14.56 5.29
N LYS A 58 -0.75 14.94 6.42
CA LYS A 58 -0.16 15.90 7.37
C LYS A 58 1.12 15.33 8.02
N GLU A 59 1.05 14.12 8.53
CA GLU A 59 2.14 13.54 9.32
C GLU A 59 3.29 13.01 8.46
N LEU A 60 2.96 12.45 7.28
CA LEU A 60 3.95 11.95 6.34
C LEU A 60 4.36 13.00 5.29
N GLN A 61 3.68 14.14 5.22
CA GLN A 61 3.94 15.25 4.28
C GLN A 61 4.05 14.73 2.82
N ILE A 62 3.12 13.92 2.40
CA ILE A 62 3.00 13.39 1.05
C ILE A 62 1.53 13.41 0.66
N ARG A 63 1.21 13.78 -0.57
CA ARG A 63 -0.17 13.67 -1.07
C ARG A 63 -0.58 12.21 -1.11
N VAL A 64 -1.82 11.90 -0.76
CA VAL A 64 -2.37 10.55 -0.88
C VAL A 64 -3.36 10.44 -2.04
N ASN A 65 -3.52 9.21 -2.53
CA ASN A 65 -4.52 8.88 -3.54
C ASN A 65 -5.17 7.54 -3.16
N PRO A 66 -6.43 7.52 -2.67
CA PRO A 66 -7.10 6.28 -2.31
C PRO A 66 -7.42 5.47 -3.56
N LEU A 67 -6.94 4.23 -3.62
CA LEU A 67 -7.22 3.26 -4.67
C LEU A 67 -8.18 2.16 -4.22
N SER A 68 -8.48 2.07 -2.94
CA SER A 68 -9.61 1.32 -2.42
C SER A 68 -10.31 2.12 -1.32
N TRP A 69 -11.58 1.82 -1.06
CA TRP A 69 -12.37 2.52 -0.04
C TRP A 69 -13.09 1.52 0.87
N PRO A 70 -13.03 1.69 2.20
CA PRO A 70 -13.63 0.75 3.13
C PRO A 70 -15.14 0.93 3.21
N ILE A 71 -15.86 -0.15 3.41
CA ILE A 71 -17.30 -0.20 3.62
C ILE A 71 -17.55 -0.61 5.07
N GLY A 72 -17.60 0.40 5.94
CA GLY A 72 -17.66 0.20 7.39
C GLY A 72 -16.34 -0.16 8.03
N SER A 73 -16.36 -0.42 9.34
CA SER A 73 -15.22 -0.89 10.14
C SER A 73 -15.69 -1.70 11.33
N GLY A 74 -14.83 -2.52 11.93
CA GLY A 74 -15.17 -3.39 13.05
C GLY A 74 -16.34 -4.31 12.72
N ASP A 75 -17.35 -4.34 13.58
CA ASP A 75 -18.53 -5.19 13.41
C ASP A 75 -19.40 -4.82 12.20
N THR A 76 -19.24 -3.60 11.67
CA THR A 76 -19.94 -3.13 10.47
C THR A 76 -19.14 -3.28 9.19
N PHE A 77 -17.92 -3.80 9.26
CA PHE A 77 -17.04 -3.97 8.12
C PHE A 77 -17.60 -5.00 7.14
N LYS A 78 -17.94 -4.55 5.94
CA LYS A 78 -18.53 -5.38 4.87
C LYS A 78 -17.54 -5.71 3.77
N GLY A 79 -16.50 -4.89 3.60
CA GLY A 79 -15.54 -5.06 2.55
C GLY A 79 -14.86 -3.76 2.12
N ILE A 80 -14.31 -3.77 0.93
CA ILE A 80 -13.77 -2.58 0.27
C ILE A 80 -14.33 -2.45 -1.14
N TYR A 81 -14.44 -1.23 -1.62
CA TYR A 81 -14.62 -0.93 -3.02
C TYR A 81 -13.25 -0.55 -3.62
N ASN A 82 -12.79 -1.30 -4.62
CA ASN A 82 -11.55 -1.02 -5.32
C ASN A 82 -11.82 0.05 -6.40
N LEU A 83 -11.33 1.26 -6.17
CA LEU A 83 -11.50 2.42 -7.06
C LEU A 83 -10.71 2.26 -8.36
N HIS A 84 -9.57 1.57 -8.31
CA HIS A 84 -8.69 1.36 -9.45
C HIS A 84 -9.29 0.37 -10.46
N ARG A 85 -9.91 -0.71 -9.97
CA ARG A 85 -10.52 -1.78 -10.80
C ARG A 85 -12.05 -1.72 -10.87
N GLN A 86 -12.68 -0.79 -10.17
CA GLN A 86 -14.13 -0.63 -10.09
C GLN A 86 -14.87 -1.93 -9.73
N ASN A 87 -14.38 -2.59 -8.68
CA ASN A 87 -14.98 -3.82 -8.19
C ASN A 87 -15.19 -3.80 -6.67
N LEU A 88 -16.20 -4.56 -6.23
CA LEU A 88 -16.55 -4.74 -4.83
C LEU A 88 -15.90 -6.01 -4.30
N CYS A 89 -15.09 -5.90 -3.26
CA CYS A 89 -14.50 -7.01 -2.54
C CYS A 89 -15.21 -7.18 -1.20
N LEU A 90 -16.00 -8.25 -1.06
CA LEU A 90 -16.76 -8.52 0.17
C LEU A 90 -15.87 -9.23 1.20
N TYR A 91 -15.94 -8.74 2.44
CA TYR A 91 -15.24 -9.36 3.57
C TYR A 91 -16.06 -10.51 4.16
N SER A 92 -15.39 -11.64 4.39
CA SER A 92 -15.94 -12.76 5.15
C SER A 92 -14.88 -13.37 6.04
N PRO A 93 -15.03 -13.34 7.37
CA PRO A 93 -14.04 -13.85 8.31
C PRO A 93 -13.82 -15.38 8.25
N SER A 94 -14.72 -16.12 7.62
CA SER A 94 -14.70 -17.59 7.56
C SER A 94 -14.16 -18.16 6.25
N ILE A 95 -13.82 -17.34 5.27
CA ILE A 95 -13.36 -17.82 3.95
C ILE A 95 -11.84 -17.77 3.90
N GLN A 96 -11.21 -18.95 3.80
CA GLN A 96 -9.75 -19.09 3.57
C GLN A 96 -9.33 -18.69 2.15
N ASN A 97 -10.24 -18.78 1.18
CA ASN A 97 -10.02 -18.29 -0.18
C ASN A 97 -10.65 -16.92 -0.33
N ILE A 98 -9.86 -15.94 -0.71
CA ILE A 98 -10.32 -14.59 -1.01
C ILE A 98 -11.16 -14.70 -2.29
N PRO A 99 -12.47 -14.38 -2.24
CA PRO A 99 -13.30 -14.39 -3.44
C PRO A 99 -12.79 -13.32 -4.43
N GLU A 100 -12.97 -13.59 -5.71
CA GLU A 100 -12.77 -12.55 -6.72
C GLU A 100 -13.74 -11.41 -6.47
N GLY A 101 -13.26 -10.17 -6.68
CA GLY A 101 -14.10 -8.99 -6.56
C GLY A 101 -15.27 -9.04 -7.53
N ILE A 102 -16.43 -8.58 -7.09
CA ILE A 102 -17.63 -8.45 -7.92
C ILE A 102 -17.48 -7.15 -8.73
N GLU A 103 -17.50 -7.28 -10.06
CA GLU A 103 -17.41 -6.09 -10.92
C GLU A 103 -18.69 -5.26 -10.80
N ILE A 104 -18.59 -4.04 -10.27
CA ILE A 104 -19.67 -3.07 -10.14
C ILE A 104 -19.16 -1.75 -10.68
N THR A 105 -19.35 -1.52 -11.97
CA THR A 105 -18.95 -0.29 -12.65
C THR A 105 -19.94 0.85 -12.41
N ASP A 106 -21.23 0.53 -12.29
CA ASP A 106 -22.27 1.50 -11.93
C ASP A 106 -22.66 1.38 -10.44
N THR A 107 -22.00 2.18 -9.62
CA THR A 107 -22.28 2.24 -8.18
C THR A 107 -23.68 2.80 -7.83
N ARG A 108 -24.41 3.35 -8.81
CA ARG A 108 -25.79 3.84 -8.64
C ARG A 108 -26.83 2.75 -8.86
N SER A 109 -26.44 1.59 -9.38
CA SER A 109 -27.32 0.45 -9.59
C SER A 109 -27.78 -0.16 -8.26
N ASP A 110 -28.97 -0.79 -8.26
CA ASP A 110 -29.51 -1.52 -7.11
C ASP A 110 -28.65 -2.75 -6.75
N GLU A 111 -27.75 -3.17 -7.63
CA GLU A 111 -26.84 -4.30 -7.41
C GLU A 111 -25.95 -4.07 -6.19
N LEU A 112 -25.44 -2.86 -6.02
CA LEU A 112 -24.65 -2.49 -4.85
C LEU A 112 -25.46 -2.63 -3.56
N ASP A 113 -26.74 -2.20 -3.57
CA ASP A 113 -27.64 -2.29 -2.43
C ASP A 113 -27.93 -3.75 -2.05
N HIS A 114 -28.03 -4.65 -3.03
CA HIS A 114 -28.20 -6.09 -2.78
C HIS A 114 -27.00 -6.72 -2.07
N HIS A 115 -25.78 -6.30 -2.42
CA HIS A 115 -24.57 -6.88 -1.84
C HIS A 115 -24.25 -6.35 -0.43
N ILE A 116 -24.40 -5.06 -0.20
CA ILE A 116 -23.96 -4.42 1.04
C ILE A 116 -25.09 -3.76 1.86
N GLY A 117 -26.31 -3.75 1.33
CA GLY A 117 -27.49 -3.12 1.94
C GLY A 117 -27.56 -1.61 1.69
N GLU A 118 -28.76 -1.08 1.56
CA GLU A 118 -29.08 0.30 1.17
C GLU A 118 -28.28 1.37 1.96
N ARG A 119 -28.20 1.22 3.28
CA ARG A 119 -27.51 2.19 4.13
C ARG A 119 -26.01 2.27 3.83
N ALA A 120 -25.36 1.12 3.66
CA ALA A 120 -23.91 1.08 3.39
C ALA A 120 -23.62 1.52 1.95
N ALA A 121 -24.50 1.15 1.01
CA ALA A 121 -24.40 1.57 -0.37
C ALA A 121 -24.60 3.09 -0.53
N GLY A 122 -25.58 3.67 0.17
CA GLY A 122 -25.79 5.12 0.21
C GLY A 122 -24.56 5.86 0.73
N LYS A 123 -24.00 5.42 1.86
CA LYS A 123 -22.78 6.01 2.40
C LYS A 123 -21.60 5.88 1.44
N LEU A 124 -21.42 4.71 0.83
CA LEU A 124 -20.35 4.51 -0.16
C LEU A 124 -20.49 5.46 -1.36
N ARG A 125 -21.70 5.66 -1.87
CA ARG A 125 -21.94 6.60 -2.99
C ARG A 125 -21.56 8.02 -2.62
N GLU A 126 -21.96 8.49 -1.43
CA GLU A 126 -21.56 9.81 -0.93
C GLU A 126 -20.03 9.95 -0.83
N ASP A 127 -19.37 8.95 -0.27
CA ASP A 127 -17.91 8.94 -0.13
C ASP A 127 -17.21 8.94 -1.50
N LEU A 128 -17.71 8.16 -2.46
CA LEU A 128 -17.16 8.10 -3.82
C LEU A 128 -17.29 9.44 -4.57
N GLU A 129 -18.41 10.15 -4.39
CA GLU A 129 -18.59 11.50 -4.96
C GLU A 129 -17.56 12.49 -4.38
N LEU A 130 -17.31 12.42 -3.07
CA LEU A 130 -16.29 13.25 -2.41
C LEU A 130 -14.88 12.90 -2.92
N ILE A 131 -14.55 11.61 -3.01
CA ILE A 131 -13.26 11.13 -3.49
C ILE A 131 -13.00 11.62 -4.92
N GLN A 132 -13.98 11.48 -5.82
CA GLN A 132 -13.85 11.95 -7.20
C GLN A 132 -13.67 13.46 -7.32
N GLY A 133 -14.23 14.23 -6.37
CA GLY A 133 -14.08 15.68 -6.32
C GLY A 133 -12.73 16.15 -5.78
N VAL A 134 -12.08 15.38 -4.93
CA VAL A 134 -10.87 15.77 -4.20
C VAL A 134 -9.61 15.12 -4.78
N TYR A 135 -9.68 13.83 -5.14
CA TYR A 135 -8.52 13.05 -5.58
C TYR A 135 -8.56 12.83 -7.09
N PRO A 136 -7.53 13.28 -7.83
CA PRO A 136 -7.42 12.97 -9.26
C PRO A 136 -7.11 11.48 -9.48
N SER A 137 -7.23 11.01 -10.70
CA SER A 137 -6.74 9.67 -11.07
C SER A 137 -5.24 9.55 -10.76
N LEU A 138 -4.79 8.37 -10.32
CA LEU A 138 -3.39 8.12 -9.98
C LEU A 138 -2.51 8.35 -11.22
N ASP A 139 -1.57 9.27 -11.11
CA ASP A 139 -0.47 9.39 -12.07
C ASP A 139 0.71 8.55 -11.57
N ARG A 140 1.08 7.54 -12.39
CA ARG A 140 2.20 6.65 -12.08
C ARG A 140 3.53 7.41 -11.98
N GLN A 141 3.74 8.48 -12.75
CA GLN A 141 4.99 9.24 -12.68
C GLN A 141 5.09 10.02 -11.36
N GLU A 142 3.99 10.63 -10.88
CA GLU A 142 3.97 11.28 -9.57
C GLU A 142 4.26 10.29 -8.41
N TYR A 143 3.78 9.04 -8.53
CA TYR A 143 4.13 7.98 -7.58
C TYR A 143 5.64 7.65 -7.64
N LEU A 144 6.21 7.45 -8.84
CA LEU A 144 7.63 7.14 -9.02
C LEU A 144 8.54 8.28 -8.52
N ASP A 145 8.09 9.53 -8.66
CA ASP A 145 8.79 10.72 -8.18
C ASP A 145 8.61 10.95 -6.66
N ALA A 146 7.90 10.04 -5.98
CA ALA A 146 7.58 10.10 -4.55
C ALA A 146 6.78 11.36 -4.14
N HIS A 147 5.93 11.88 -5.02
CA HIS A 147 5.06 13.03 -4.77
C HIS A 147 3.66 12.62 -4.27
N VAL A 148 3.20 11.42 -4.63
CA VAL A 148 1.91 10.87 -4.23
C VAL A 148 2.07 9.43 -3.73
N ALA A 149 1.32 9.08 -2.70
CA ALA A 149 1.25 7.73 -2.16
C ALA A 149 -0.13 7.13 -2.44
N PRO A 150 -0.23 6.05 -3.25
CA PRO A 150 -1.45 5.26 -3.34
C PRO A 150 -1.82 4.68 -1.97
N VAL A 151 -3.12 4.69 -1.63
CA VAL A 151 -3.62 4.20 -0.35
C VAL A 151 -4.59 3.04 -0.56
N PHE A 152 -4.35 1.96 0.17
CA PHE A 152 -5.22 0.80 0.24
C PHE A 152 -5.71 0.57 1.65
N PHE A 153 -6.91 0.03 1.78
CA PHE A 153 -7.55 -0.30 3.03
C PHE A 153 -7.76 -1.81 3.15
N GLY A 154 -7.62 -2.37 4.35
CA GLY A 154 -7.84 -3.80 4.55
C GLY A 154 -7.57 -4.32 5.95
N SER A 155 -7.43 -5.64 6.06
CA SER A 155 -7.04 -6.38 7.28
C SER A 155 -6.03 -7.46 6.94
N ALA A 156 -4.77 -7.22 7.26
CA ALA A 156 -3.69 -8.17 6.97
C ALA A 156 -3.85 -9.48 7.74
N LEU A 157 -4.37 -9.43 8.97
CA LEU A 157 -4.65 -10.64 9.77
C LEU A 157 -5.62 -11.59 9.07
N ASN A 158 -6.61 -11.03 8.38
CA ASN A 158 -7.62 -11.78 7.65
C ASN A 158 -7.28 -11.92 6.16
N ASN A 159 -6.07 -11.54 5.77
CA ASN A 159 -5.59 -11.57 4.38
C ASN A 159 -6.51 -10.82 3.40
N PHE A 160 -7.16 -9.73 3.86
CA PHE A 160 -8.16 -8.97 3.11
C PHE A 160 -7.62 -7.61 2.66
N GLY A 161 -7.86 -7.25 1.39
CA GLY A 161 -7.33 -6.03 0.75
C GLY A 161 -5.85 -6.13 0.36
N ILE A 162 -5.19 -7.25 0.68
CA ILE A 162 -3.77 -7.49 0.37
C ILE A 162 -3.58 -7.80 -1.11
N ARG A 163 -4.51 -8.56 -1.72
CA ARG A 163 -4.45 -8.91 -3.14
C ARG A 163 -4.51 -7.64 -4.00
N GLU A 164 -5.46 -6.77 -3.72
CA GLU A 164 -5.66 -5.50 -4.42
C GLU A 164 -4.43 -4.61 -4.33
N LEU A 165 -3.83 -4.54 -3.13
CA LEU A 165 -2.56 -3.84 -2.91
C LEU A 165 -1.43 -4.44 -3.76
N LEU A 166 -1.26 -5.78 -3.72
CA LEU A 166 -0.16 -6.44 -4.40
C LEU A 166 -0.32 -6.41 -5.93
N ASP A 167 -1.54 -6.57 -6.43
CA ASP A 167 -1.84 -6.47 -7.86
C ASP A 167 -1.47 -5.06 -8.38
N CYS A 168 -1.89 -4.01 -7.69
CA CYS A 168 -1.50 -2.65 -8.03
C CYS A 168 0.01 -2.43 -7.88
N PHE A 169 0.62 -2.97 -6.81
CA PHE A 169 2.06 -2.87 -6.61
C PHE A 169 2.85 -3.42 -7.80
N ILE A 170 2.46 -4.59 -8.34
CA ILE A 170 3.10 -5.19 -9.51
C ILE A 170 3.00 -4.28 -10.74
N GLU A 171 1.88 -3.57 -10.89
CA GLU A 171 1.62 -2.69 -12.04
C GLU A 171 2.43 -1.38 -11.96
N ILE A 172 2.56 -0.78 -10.78
CA ILE A 172 3.11 0.58 -10.63
C ILE A 172 4.53 0.63 -10.09
N ALA A 173 5.00 -0.41 -9.40
CA ALA A 173 6.32 -0.42 -8.78
C ALA A 173 7.44 -0.15 -9.81
N PRO A 174 8.50 0.55 -9.40
CA PRO A 174 9.62 0.79 -10.28
C PRO A 174 10.37 -0.52 -10.56
N ALA A 175 10.91 -0.64 -11.77
CA ALA A 175 12.01 -1.57 -12.04
C ALA A 175 13.22 -1.20 -11.17
N PRO A 176 14.19 -2.11 -10.96
CA PRO A 176 15.42 -1.77 -10.27
C PRO A 176 16.08 -0.53 -10.89
N LEU A 177 16.43 0.44 -10.05
CA LEU A 177 17.04 1.69 -10.48
C LEU A 177 18.55 1.58 -10.56
N ALA A 178 19.16 2.40 -11.45
CA ALA A 178 20.61 2.56 -11.48
C ALA A 178 21.13 3.00 -10.11
N ARG A 179 22.29 2.50 -9.71
CA ARG A 179 22.94 2.84 -8.43
C ARG A 179 24.20 3.65 -8.67
N GLU A 180 24.22 4.83 -8.06
CA GLU A 180 25.44 5.65 -8.03
C GLU A 180 26.51 4.97 -7.20
N THR A 181 27.73 4.93 -7.72
CA THR A 181 28.95 4.50 -7.04
C THR A 181 30.00 5.61 -7.08
N GLU A 182 31.12 5.44 -6.41
CA GLU A 182 32.23 6.41 -6.42
C GLU A 182 32.86 6.56 -7.81
N GLU A 183 32.80 5.52 -8.65
CA GLU A 183 33.44 5.51 -9.97
C GLU A 183 32.42 5.88 -11.08
N ARG A 184 31.24 5.31 -11.05
CA ARG A 184 30.22 5.48 -12.10
C ARG A 184 28.83 4.98 -11.65
N PRO A 185 27.74 5.40 -12.31
CA PRO A 185 26.46 4.74 -12.13
C PRO A 185 26.50 3.30 -12.67
N VAL A 186 25.94 2.35 -11.90
CA VAL A 186 25.75 0.96 -12.31
C VAL A 186 24.28 0.79 -12.71
N ARG A 187 24.06 0.34 -13.94
CA ARG A 187 22.72 0.12 -14.50
C ARG A 187 22.30 -1.35 -14.36
N PRO A 188 21.03 -1.63 -14.08
CA PRO A 188 20.54 -3.00 -13.90
C PRO A 188 20.75 -3.92 -15.12
N GLU A 189 20.77 -3.34 -16.32
CA GLU A 189 20.88 -4.07 -17.59
C GLU A 189 22.32 -4.48 -17.93
N GLU A 190 23.32 -4.11 -17.12
CA GLU A 190 24.71 -4.47 -17.36
C GLU A 190 24.92 -5.97 -17.12
N GLU A 191 25.64 -6.63 -18.04
CA GLU A 191 25.93 -8.07 -17.98
C GLU A 191 26.85 -8.45 -16.80
N LYS A 192 27.71 -7.51 -16.38
CA LYS A 192 28.63 -7.74 -15.29
C LYS A 192 27.90 -7.74 -13.95
N PHE A 193 28.01 -8.83 -13.20
CA PHE A 193 27.48 -8.90 -11.84
C PHE A 193 28.06 -7.80 -10.94
N THR A 194 27.19 -7.02 -10.34
CA THR A 194 27.52 -6.06 -9.29
C THR A 194 26.49 -6.10 -8.18
N GLY A 195 26.92 -5.83 -6.97
CA GLY A 195 26.01 -5.79 -5.82
C GLY A 195 26.69 -5.11 -4.64
N PHE A 196 25.90 -4.76 -3.63
CA PHE A 196 26.43 -4.25 -2.37
C PHE A 196 25.82 -4.97 -1.18
N VAL A 197 26.65 -5.15 -0.15
CA VAL A 197 26.21 -5.73 1.13
C VAL A 197 25.50 -4.64 1.94
N PHE A 198 24.21 -4.83 2.25
CA PHE A 198 23.44 -3.87 3.04
C PHE A 198 23.19 -4.32 4.48
N LYS A 199 23.45 -5.60 4.79
CA LYS A 199 23.32 -6.16 6.13
C LYS A 199 24.24 -7.35 6.31
N ILE A 200 24.86 -7.47 7.47
CA ILE A 200 25.58 -8.66 7.90
C ILE A 200 24.91 -9.16 9.18
N HIS A 201 24.60 -10.44 9.23
CA HIS A 201 24.08 -11.11 10.41
C HIS A 201 25.09 -12.15 10.90
N ALA A 202 25.63 -11.91 12.07
CA ALA A 202 26.54 -12.84 12.73
C ALA A 202 25.81 -13.82 13.62
N ASN A 203 26.39 -15.00 13.84
CA ASN A 203 25.93 -16.00 14.81
C ASN A 203 24.48 -16.48 14.59
N MET A 204 24.07 -16.68 13.34
CA MET A 204 22.75 -17.27 13.05
C MET A 204 22.66 -18.74 13.47
N ASP A 205 23.77 -19.46 13.38
CA ASP A 205 23.89 -20.83 13.93
C ASP A 205 24.74 -20.77 15.21
N PRO A 206 24.19 -21.19 16.38
CA PRO A 206 24.93 -21.20 17.63
C PRO A 206 26.17 -22.08 17.63
N ASN A 207 26.24 -23.07 16.71
CA ASN A 207 27.34 -24.00 16.58
C ASN A 207 28.44 -23.51 15.62
N HIS A 208 28.17 -22.48 14.85
CA HIS A 208 29.11 -21.94 13.87
C HIS A 208 29.26 -20.42 13.99
N ARG A 209 30.52 -19.97 13.98
CA ARG A 209 30.85 -18.52 13.96
C ARG A 209 30.73 -17.92 12.55
N SER A 210 29.76 -18.40 11.76
CA SER A 210 29.54 -17.91 10.40
C SER A 210 28.74 -16.61 10.40
N CYS A 211 29.05 -15.76 9.43
CA CYS A 211 28.28 -14.55 9.14
C CYS A 211 27.56 -14.72 7.81
N ILE A 212 26.30 -14.26 7.74
CA ILE A 212 25.54 -14.19 6.50
C ILE A 212 25.52 -12.74 6.03
N ALA A 213 26.00 -12.50 4.82
CA ALA A 213 25.91 -11.22 4.17
C ALA A 213 24.67 -11.17 3.26
N PHE A 214 23.83 -10.15 3.46
CA PHE A 214 22.69 -9.86 2.60
C PHE A 214 23.13 -8.88 1.54
N VAL A 215 23.04 -9.29 0.28
CA VAL A 215 23.49 -8.51 -0.87
C VAL A 215 22.30 -8.05 -1.70
N LYS A 216 22.25 -6.76 -2.03
CA LYS A 216 21.40 -6.25 -3.12
C LYS A 216 22.17 -6.42 -4.41
N VAL A 217 21.65 -7.25 -5.33
CA VAL A 217 22.16 -7.34 -6.70
C VAL A 217 21.75 -6.07 -7.44
N CYS A 218 22.70 -5.43 -8.12
CA CYS A 218 22.47 -4.21 -8.89
C CYS A 218 22.49 -4.44 -10.40
N SER A 219 23.26 -5.43 -10.86
CA SER A 219 23.32 -5.85 -12.27
C SER A 219 23.89 -7.27 -12.41
N GLY A 220 23.73 -7.92 -13.57
CA GLY A 220 24.21 -9.27 -13.90
C GLY A 220 23.21 -10.38 -13.72
#